data_6b7ddad3e02531569a08719b0b90a735
#
_entry.id   6b7ddad3e02531569a08719b0b90a735
#
_cell.length_a   1.000
_cell.length_b   1.000
_cell.length_c   1.000
_cell.angle_alpha   90.00
_cell.angle_beta   90.00
_cell.angle_gamma   90.00
#
_symmetry.space_group_name_H-M   'P 1'
#
loop_
_entity.id
_entity.type
_entity.pdbx_description
1 polymer ?
#
loop_
_entity_poly.entity_id
_entity_poly.type
_entity_poly.pdbx_seq_one_letter_code
_entity_poly.pdbx_strand_id
1 'polypeptide(L)'
;MLRRHFTFRLALSLVACALWLAPQPSAAQDKTLTVFAAASMKNALDDINALFTQKTGIKVVASYAASSALMKQIESGAPADIFASADLDWMNYGSQKKVIKDDSRVNLLGNKLVLIAPKDTKLGNVTIGQGFDLAKLAGDGRIATGDVKSVPVGKYAKAALEKLGAWNAAEPKFAMTESVRAALALVSRGEAPLGIVYETDAKVDPGVKIVGAFPADSHEPITYPVAATVSAKPEAATYLAFLRGPQSKDIFEKYGFTFLIKPVS
;
A
#
# COMPACT_ATOMS: atom_id res chain seq x y z
N MET A 1 25.23 27.36 95.43
CA MET A 1 25.59 27.11 94.01
C MET A 1 25.36 25.67 93.72
N LEU A 2 24.17 25.31 93.18
CA LEU A 2 23.80 23.94 92.83
C LEU A 2 23.51 23.86 91.33
N ARG A 3 24.28 23.06 90.59
CA ARG A 3 24.01 22.67 89.21
C ARG A 3 23.06 21.47 89.18
N ARG A 4 21.89 21.65 88.64
CA ARG A 4 20.96 20.55 88.35
C ARG A 4 21.18 20.05 86.91
N HIS A 5 21.61 18.83 86.77
CA HIS A 5 21.64 18.08 85.47
C HIS A 5 20.29 17.61 85.12
N PHE A 6 19.77 18.04 83.99
CA PHE A 6 18.53 17.56 83.36
C PHE A 6 18.92 16.60 82.24
N THR A 7 18.70 15.31 82.45
CA THR A 7 18.94 14.29 81.44
C THR A 7 17.68 14.12 80.60
N PHE A 8 17.75 14.51 79.32
CA PHE A 8 16.68 14.32 78.35
C PHE A 8 16.86 12.94 77.71
N ARG A 9 15.93 12.02 77.95
CA ARG A 9 15.87 10.70 77.24
C ARG A 9 15.15 10.91 75.93
N LEU A 10 15.86 10.81 74.82
CA LEU A 10 15.32 10.81 73.50
C LEU A 10 14.86 9.38 73.12
N ALA A 11 13.55 9.15 73.07
CA ALA A 11 12.97 7.91 72.55
C ALA A 11 12.95 7.94 71.01
N LEU A 12 13.79 7.11 70.41
CA LEU A 12 13.86 6.96 68.95
C LEU A 12 12.76 5.99 68.48
N SER A 13 11.64 6.51 67.97
CA SER A 13 10.58 5.70 67.37
C SER A 13 10.96 5.37 65.89
N LEU A 14 11.40 4.16 65.64
CA LEU A 14 11.58 3.58 64.28
C LEU A 14 10.20 3.31 63.68
N VAL A 15 9.73 4.19 62.83
CA VAL A 15 8.59 3.92 61.94
C VAL A 15 9.14 3.16 60.72
N ALA A 16 8.91 1.87 60.71
CA ALA A 16 9.16 0.99 59.54
C ALA A 16 8.17 1.35 58.43
N CYS A 17 8.52 2.18 57.45
CA CYS A 17 7.78 2.31 56.20
C CYS A 17 7.98 1.06 55.34
N ALA A 18 7.07 0.08 55.51
CA ALA A 18 6.93 -0.99 54.53
C ALA A 18 6.36 -0.39 53.23
N LEU A 19 7.26 0.00 52.30
CA LEU A 19 6.91 0.33 50.92
C LEU A 19 6.33 -0.93 50.28
N TRP A 20 5.02 -0.97 50.12
CA TRP A 20 4.34 -1.93 49.27
C TRP A 20 4.78 -1.61 47.82
N LEU A 21 5.72 -2.38 47.28
CA LEU A 21 5.96 -2.49 45.86
C LEU A 21 4.77 -3.24 45.24
N ALA A 22 3.67 -2.52 45.02
CA ALA A 22 2.62 -3.04 44.13
C ALA A 22 3.24 -3.19 42.73
N PRO A 23 3.12 -4.35 42.05
CA PRO A 23 3.53 -4.45 40.67
C PRO A 23 2.75 -3.41 39.88
N GLN A 24 3.45 -2.40 39.39
CA GLN A 24 2.86 -1.44 38.45
C GLN A 24 2.37 -2.25 37.25
N PRO A 25 1.09 -2.14 36.84
CA PRO A 25 0.65 -2.72 35.59
C PRO A 25 1.56 -2.14 34.51
N SER A 26 2.41 -2.98 33.93
CA SER A 26 3.17 -2.61 32.73
C SER A 26 2.12 -2.17 31.71
N ALA A 27 1.99 -0.89 31.48
CA ALA A 27 1.16 -0.39 30.39
C ALA A 27 1.66 -1.13 29.14
N ALA A 28 0.86 -2.07 28.66
CA ALA A 28 1.17 -2.75 27.41
C ALA A 28 1.32 -1.64 26.40
N GLN A 29 2.56 -1.37 26.01
CA GLN A 29 2.86 -0.34 25.03
C GLN A 29 2.07 -0.70 23.78
N ASP A 30 1.11 0.13 23.38
CA ASP A 30 0.25 -0.13 22.23
C ASP A 30 1.16 -0.43 21.03
N LYS A 31 1.24 -1.70 20.67
CA LYS A 31 2.09 -2.14 19.57
C LYS A 31 1.50 -1.60 18.29
N THR A 32 2.27 -0.75 17.62
CA THR A 32 1.87 -0.11 16.36
C THR A 32 2.82 -0.51 15.26
N LEU A 33 2.26 -0.96 14.14
CA LEU A 33 2.97 -1.32 12.93
C LEU A 33 2.68 -0.26 11.84
N THR A 34 3.71 0.19 11.14
CA THR A 34 3.60 1.16 10.04
C THR A 34 3.72 0.44 8.70
N VAL A 35 2.71 0.55 7.86
CA VAL A 35 2.63 -0.09 6.54
C VAL A 35 2.65 0.97 5.44
N PHE A 36 3.64 0.91 4.55
CA PHE A 36 3.68 1.71 3.34
C PHE A 36 3.26 0.83 2.16
N ALA A 37 2.10 1.11 1.56
CA ALA A 37 1.53 0.26 0.53
C ALA A 37 1.07 1.05 -0.69
N ALA A 38 1.19 0.42 -1.86
CA ALA A 38 0.69 0.96 -3.12
C ALA A 38 -0.78 1.39 -2.99
N ALA A 39 -1.12 2.56 -3.53
CA ALA A 39 -2.43 3.18 -3.39
C ALA A 39 -3.60 2.28 -3.82
N SER A 40 -3.38 1.41 -4.83
CA SER A 40 -4.37 0.43 -5.29
C SER A 40 -4.76 -0.62 -4.24
N MET A 41 -3.93 -0.84 -3.21
CA MET A 41 -4.20 -1.82 -2.15
C MET A 41 -5.07 -1.26 -1.03
N LYS A 42 -5.36 0.05 -1.01
CA LYS A 42 -5.96 0.74 0.14
C LYS A 42 -7.21 0.02 0.69
N ASN A 43 -8.21 -0.22 -0.15
CA ASN A 43 -9.49 -0.76 0.31
C ASN A 43 -9.34 -2.17 0.91
N ALA A 44 -8.56 -3.04 0.25
CA ALA A 44 -8.32 -4.39 0.75
C ALA A 44 -7.48 -4.37 2.05
N LEU A 45 -6.44 -3.55 2.09
CA LEU A 45 -5.59 -3.47 3.29
C LEU A 45 -6.29 -2.80 4.47
N ASP A 46 -7.19 -1.85 4.24
CA ASP A 46 -7.98 -1.26 5.34
C ASP A 46 -8.84 -2.34 6.03
N ASP A 47 -9.53 -3.20 5.26
CA ASP A 47 -10.29 -4.35 5.81
C ASP A 47 -9.37 -5.36 6.52
N ILE A 48 -8.22 -5.69 5.92
CA ILE A 48 -7.23 -6.61 6.49
C ILE A 48 -6.61 -6.05 7.78
N ASN A 49 -6.26 -4.76 7.81
CA ASN A 49 -5.67 -4.10 8.96
C ASN A 49 -6.63 -4.05 10.15
N ALA A 50 -7.92 -3.79 9.88
CA ALA A 50 -8.96 -3.85 10.91
C ALA A 50 -9.07 -5.26 11.51
N LEU A 51 -9.13 -6.30 10.66
CA LEU A 51 -9.19 -7.69 11.09
C LEU A 51 -7.92 -8.12 11.83
N PHE A 52 -6.74 -7.73 11.36
CA PHE A 52 -5.47 -8.00 12.03
C PHE A 52 -5.42 -7.38 13.43
N THR A 53 -5.80 -6.11 13.54
CA THR A 53 -5.84 -5.39 14.82
C THR A 53 -6.83 -6.06 15.78
N GLN A 54 -8.01 -6.46 15.31
CA GLN A 54 -9.00 -7.17 16.11
C GLN A 54 -8.45 -8.49 16.68
N LYS A 55 -7.68 -9.23 15.88
CA LYS A 55 -7.18 -10.56 16.27
C LYS A 55 -5.92 -10.53 17.15
N THR A 56 -5.07 -9.52 16.95
CA THR A 56 -3.72 -9.51 17.57
C THR A 56 -3.55 -8.42 18.62
N GLY A 57 -4.42 -7.42 18.63
CA GLY A 57 -4.24 -6.21 19.43
C GLY A 57 -3.16 -5.27 18.87
N ILE A 58 -2.48 -5.62 17.75
CA ILE A 58 -1.46 -4.80 17.13
C ILE A 58 -2.14 -3.78 16.20
N LYS A 59 -1.99 -2.50 16.48
CA LYS A 59 -2.54 -1.43 15.65
C LYS A 59 -1.73 -1.28 14.36
N VAL A 60 -2.40 -1.12 13.22
CA VAL A 60 -1.75 -0.84 11.94
C VAL A 60 -2.04 0.60 11.51
N VAL A 61 -0.98 1.34 11.21
CA VAL A 61 -1.04 2.67 10.58
C VAL A 61 -0.53 2.53 9.16
N ALA A 62 -1.40 2.73 8.18
CA ALA A 62 -1.06 2.56 6.77
C ALA A 62 -0.94 3.91 6.05
N SER A 63 0.09 4.04 5.21
CA SER A 63 0.28 5.14 4.26
C SER A 63 0.14 4.60 2.84
N TYR A 64 -0.71 5.23 2.04
CA TYR A 64 -1.02 4.80 0.68
C TYR A 64 -0.61 5.86 -0.33
N ALA A 65 0.31 5.52 -1.22
CA ALA A 65 0.76 6.38 -2.32
C ALA A 65 1.31 5.51 -3.47
N ALA A 66 1.91 6.12 -4.48
CA ALA A 66 2.67 5.36 -5.47
C ALA A 66 3.87 4.65 -4.82
N SER A 67 4.16 3.43 -5.27
CA SER A 67 5.29 2.65 -4.77
C SER A 67 6.62 3.40 -4.87
N SER A 68 6.78 4.20 -5.94
CA SER A 68 7.93 5.08 -6.14
C SER A 68 8.10 6.10 -5.00
N ALA A 69 7.04 6.81 -4.66
CA ALA A 69 7.06 7.84 -3.62
C ALA A 69 7.33 7.23 -2.24
N LEU A 70 6.65 6.10 -1.93
CA LEU A 70 6.83 5.40 -0.65
C LEU A 70 8.24 4.84 -0.50
N MET A 71 8.80 4.23 -1.55
CA MET A 71 10.16 3.70 -1.50
C MET A 71 11.20 4.81 -1.33
N LYS A 72 11.00 5.97 -1.97
CA LYS A 72 11.88 7.13 -1.76
C LYS A 72 11.80 7.69 -0.34
N GLN A 73 10.62 7.65 0.29
CA GLN A 73 10.47 7.99 1.70
C GLN A 73 11.22 7.00 2.61
N ILE A 74 11.12 5.69 2.33
CA ILE A 74 11.85 4.65 3.08
C ILE A 74 13.37 4.85 2.92
N GLU A 75 13.86 5.08 1.69
CA GLU A 75 15.27 5.38 1.41
C GLU A 75 15.75 6.61 2.20
N SER A 76 14.87 7.59 2.41
CA SER A 76 15.13 8.80 3.20
C SER A 76 14.94 8.62 4.71
N GLY A 77 14.70 7.39 5.18
CA GLY A 77 14.62 7.07 6.61
C GLY A 77 13.21 7.12 7.21
N ALA A 78 12.15 7.16 6.40
CA ALA A 78 10.79 7.06 6.94
C ALA A 78 10.59 5.71 7.68
N PRO A 79 9.97 5.70 8.87
CA PRO A 79 9.88 4.53 9.74
C PRO A 79 8.77 3.56 9.32
N ALA A 80 8.89 2.99 8.12
CA ALA A 80 7.99 1.95 7.66
C ALA A 80 8.47 0.58 8.14
N ASP A 81 7.55 -0.23 8.66
CA ASP A 81 7.82 -1.63 9.03
C ASP A 81 7.62 -2.57 7.83
N ILE A 82 6.60 -2.28 7.02
CA ILE A 82 6.24 -3.07 5.83
C ILE A 82 6.21 -2.16 4.61
N PHE A 83 6.74 -2.66 3.51
CA PHE A 83 6.57 -2.09 2.18
C PHE A 83 5.83 -3.07 1.25
N ALA A 84 4.75 -2.60 0.62
CA ALA A 84 3.97 -3.33 -0.37
C ALA A 84 3.94 -2.55 -1.69
N SER A 85 4.62 -3.05 -2.70
CA SER A 85 4.75 -2.38 -4.00
C SER A 85 3.73 -2.90 -5.00
N ALA A 86 3.39 -2.10 -6.02
CA ALA A 86 2.59 -2.49 -7.17
C ALA A 86 3.44 -2.91 -8.38
N ASP A 87 4.74 -2.99 -8.24
CA ASP A 87 5.68 -3.57 -9.21
C ASP A 87 6.91 -4.17 -8.53
N LEU A 88 7.62 -4.98 -9.27
CA LEU A 88 8.88 -5.58 -8.83
C LEU A 88 10.04 -4.57 -8.81
N ASP A 89 10.00 -3.55 -9.66
CA ASP A 89 11.12 -2.61 -9.84
C ASP A 89 11.39 -1.81 -8.57
N TRP A 90 10.34 -1.27 -7.94
CA TRP A 90 10.50 -0.52 -6.70
C TRP A 90 10.87 -1.39 -5.51
N MET A 91 10.43 -2.64 -5.47
CA MET A 91 10.91 -3.61 -4.48
C MET A 91 12.38 -3.95 -4.72
N ASN A 92 12.79 -4.21 -5.97
CA ASN A 92 14.19 -4.45 -6.35
C ASN A 92 15.08 -3.24 -6.03
N TYR A 93 14.59 -2.04 -6.29
CA TYR A 93 15.29 -0.81 -5.90
C TYR A 93 15.52 -0.76 -4.38
N GLY A 94 14.52 -1.06 -3.57
CA GLY A 94 14.64 -1.12 -2.11
C GLY A 94 15.65 -2.17 -1.64
N SER A 95 15.69 -3.34 -2.29
CA SER A 95 16.70 -4.39 -2.04
C SER A 95 18.12 -3.90 -2.38
N GLN A 96 18.31 -3.26 -3.55
CA GLN A 96 19.59 -2.67 -3.96
C GLN A 96 20.07 -1.58 -2.99
N LYS A 97 19.15 -0.79 -2.46
CA LYS A 97 19.42 0.24 -1.44
C LYS A 97 19.61 -0.32 -0.03
N LYS A 98 19.44 -1.63 0.12
CA LYS A 98 19.56 -2.33 1.41
C LYS A 98 18.60 -1.80 2.49
N VAL A 99 17.42 -1.35 2.08
CA VAL A 99 16.34 -0.89 2.98
C VAL A 99 15.23 -1.92 3.15
N ILE A 100 15.29 -3.04 2.41
CA ILE A 100 14.36 -4.16 2.48
C ILE A 100 15.06 -5.40 3.04
N LYS A 101 14.34 -6.19 3.85
CA LYS A 101 14.75 -7.53 4.28
C LYS A 101 14.36 -8.53 3.19
N ASP A 102 15.28 -8.90 2.33
CA ASP A 102 15.02 -9.75 1.14
C ASP A 102 14.48 -11.13 1.50
N ASP A 103 14.86 -11.68 2.65
CA ASP A 103 14.39 -12.97 3.17
C ASP A 103 12.90 -12.95 3.55
N SER A 104 12.34 -11.77 3.77
CA SER A 104 10.92 -11.57 4.07
C SER A 104 10.05 -11.33 2.84
N ARG A 105 10.65 -11.16 1.66
CA ARG A 105 9.97 -10.78 0.42
C ARG A 105 9.10 -11.90 -0.13
N VAL A 106 7.86 -11.56 -0.47
CA VAL A 106 6.88 -12.47 -1.10
C VAL A 106 6.17 -11.75 -2.23
N ASN A 107 6.09 -12.37 -3.41
CA ASN A 107 5.23 -11.92 -4.50
C ASN A 107 3.79 -12.37 -4.18
N LEU A 108 3.02 -11.47 -3.58
CA LEU A 108 1.77 -11.83 -2.92
C LEU A 108 0.57 -11.80 -3.85
N LEU A 109 0.45 -10.73 -4.67
CA LEU A 109 -0.74 -10.49 -5.48
C LEU A 109 -0.41 -10.22 -6.94
N GLY A 110 -1.39 -10.53 -7.79
CA GLY A 110 -1.45 -10.11 -9.19
C GLY A 110 -2.61 -9.17 -9.44
N ASN A 111 -2.59 -8.46 -10.59
CA ASN A 111 -3.64 -7.53 -11.00
C ASN A 111 -3.76 -7.50 -12.54
N LYS A 112 -4.71 -6.71 -13.05
CA LYS A 112 -4.89 -6.49 -14.49
C LYS A 112 -4.93 -5.01 -14.80
N LEU A 113 -4.44 -4.65 -15.98
CA LEU A 113 -4.50 -3.29 -16.51
C LEU A 113 -5.79 -3.12 -17.32
N VAL A 114 -6.53 -2.04 -17.04
CA VAL A 114 -7.80 -1.75 -17.70
C VAL A 114 -7.89 -0.31 -18.18
N LEU A 115 -8.66 -0.11 -19.25
CA LEU A 115 -9.10 1.19 -19.72
C LEU A 115 -10.45 1.50 -19.07
N ILE A 116 -10.54 2.66 -18.44
CA ILE A 116 -11.76 3.15 -17.80
C ILE A 116 -12.25 4.44 -18.46
N ALA A 117 -13.53 4.69 -18.29
CA ALA A 117 -14.19 5.94 -18.64
C ALA A 117 -15.20 6.33 -17.56
N PRO A 118 -15.67 7.60 -17.51
CA PRO A 118 -16.75 7.99 -16.61
C PRO A 118 -17.97 7.08 -16.77
N LYS A 119 -18.66 6.78 -15.68
CA LYS A 119 -19.79 5.83 -15.67
C LYS A 119 -20.86 6.16 -16.71
N ASP A 120 -21.15 7.44 -16.88
CA ASP A 120 -22.24 7.93 -17.77
C ASP A 120 -21.79 8.08 -19.23
N THR A 121 -20.55 7.72 -19.57
CA THR A 121 -20.06 7.78 -20.94
C THR A 121 -20.93 6.91 -21.87
N LYS A 122 -21.16 7.37 -23.10
CA LYS A 122 -21.81 6.60 -24.18
C LYS A 122 -20.84 5.58 -24.83
N LEU A 123 -19.57 5.62 -24.46
CA LEU A 123 -18.56 4.69 -24.96
C LEU A 123 -18.94 3.26 -24.55
N GLY A 124 -19.04 2.38 -25.56
CA GLY A 124 -19.24 0.93 -25.36
C GLY A 124 -17.93 0.22 -25.04
N ASN A 125 -17.97 -1.12 -25.06
CA ASN A 125 -16.76 -1.91 -24.87
C ASN A 125 -15.78 -1.70 -26.04
N VAL A 126 -14.51 -1.60 -25.68
CA VAL A 126 -13.39 -1.36 -26.59
C VAL A 126 -12.51 -2.60 -26.65
N THR A 127 -12.24 -3.09 -27.84
CA THR A 127 -11.26 -4.16 -28.06
C THR A 127 -9.86 -3.52 -28.09
N ILE A 128 -9.01 -3.88 -27.13
CA ILE A 128 -7.62 -3.43 -27.04
C ILE A 128 -6.73 -4.51 -27.64
N GLY A 129 -5.95 -4.15 -28.65
CA GLY A 129 -5.05 -5.05 -29.40
C GLY A 129 -4.13 -4.30 -30.33
N GLN A 130 -3.47 -5.00 -31.24
CA GLN A 130 -2.64 -4.38 -32.28
C GLN A 130 -3.47 -3.39 -33.12
N GLY A 131 -2.93 -2.21 -33.35
CA GLY A 131 -3.62 -1.15 -34.07
C GLY A 131 -4.68 -0.40 -33.27
N PHE A 132 -4.78 -0.62 -31.97
CA PHE A 132 -5.68 0.12 -31.08
C PHE A 132 -5.34 1.62 -31.06
N ASP A 133 -6.26 2.44 -31.51
CA ASP A 133 -6.07 3.90 -31.58
C ASP A 133 -6.65 4.61 -30.34
N LEU A 134 -5.87 4.58 -29.27
CA LEU A 134 -6.22 5.24 -28.00
C LEU A 134 -6.31 6.77 -28.16
N ALA A 135 -5.47 7.35 -29.01
CA ALA A 135 -5.46 8.79 -29.26
C ALA A 135 -6.76 9.28 -29.91
N LYS A 136 -7.25 8.52 -30.91
CA LYS A 136 -8.55 8.79 -31.55
C LYS A 136 -9.70 8.59 -30.57
N LEU A 137 -9.63 7.55 -29.74
CA LEU A 137 -10.68 7.27 -28.75
C LEU A 137 -10.82 8.39 -27.71
N ALA A 138 -9.70 9.01 -27.33
CA ALA A 138 -9.69 10.14 -26.39
C ALA A 138 -10.24 11.45 -27.01
N GLY A 139 -10.33 11.55 -28.34
CA GLY A 139 -10.73 12.78 -29.02
C GLY A 139 -9.83 13.97 -28.63
N ASP A 140 -10.43 15.08 -28.24
CA ASP A 140 -9.69 16.25 -27.74
C ASP A 140 -9.35 16.16 -26.25
N GLY A 141 -9.81 15.11 -25.56
CA GLY A 141 -9.62 14.93 -24.13
C GLY A 141 -8.24 14.33 -23.76
N ARG A 142 -8.01 14.23 -22.45
CA ARG A 142 -6.79 13.67 -21.87
C ARG A 142 -7.03 12.22 -21.43
N ILE A 143 -5.94 11.48 -21.32
CA ILE A 143 -5.93 10.08 -20.81
C ILE A 143 -5.21 10.10 -19.47
N ALA A 144 -5.94 9.81 -18.38
CA ALA A 144 -5.35 9.81 -17.05
C ALA A 144 -4.62 8.48 -16.76
N THR A 145 -3.40 8.56 -16.24
CA THR A 145 -2.66 7.43 -15.66
C THR A 145 -1.59 7.94 -14.71
N GLY A 146 -0.92 7.05 -13.97
CA GLY A 146 0.25 7.44 -13.19
C GLY A 146 1.42 7.90 -14.08
N ASP A 147 2.35 8.67 -13.52
CA ASP A 147 3.56 9.07 -14.22
C ASP A 147 4.27 7.87 -14.84
N VAL A 148 4.49 7.88 -16.14
CA VAL A 148 4.98 6.73 -16.90
C VAL A 148 6.46 6.41 -16.67
N LYS A 149 7.20 7.30 -16.00
CA LYS A 149 8.61 7.10 -15.68
C LYS A 149 8.79 6.47 -14.30
N SER A 150 7.85 6.68 -13.39
CA SER A 150 8.04 6.35 -11.98
C SER A 150 6.89 5.56 -11.35
N VAL A 151 5.65 5.88 -11.66
CA VAL A 151 4.48 5.26 -11.03
C VAL A 151 4.19 3.90 -11.68
N PRO A 152 4.03 2.81 -10.93
CA PRO A 152 3.88 1.46 -11.50
C PRO A 152 2.81 1.34 -12.58
N VAL A 153 1.59 1.83 -12.35
CA VAL A 153 0.52 1.76 -13.36
C VAL A 153 0.88 2.49 -14.65
N GLY A 154 1.56 3.63 -14.56
CA GLY A 154 2.03 4.39 -15.72
C GLY A 154 3.09 3.64 -16.51
N LYS A 155 4.02 2.97 -15.82
CA LYS A 155 5.06 2.11 -16.44
C LYS A 155 4.41 0.95 -17.20
N TYR A 156 3.44 0.26 -16.60
CA TYR A 156 2.70 -0.82 -17.27
C TYR A 156 1.88 -0.30 -18.45
N ALA A 157 1.21 0.86 -18.29
CA ALA A 157 0.44 1.49 -19.36
C ALA A 157 1.31 1.82 -20.56
N LYS A 158 2.48 2.43 -20.33
CA LYS A 158 3.45 2.75 -21.40
C LYS A 158 3.92 1.49 -22.10
N ALA A 159 4.39 0.48 -21.35
CA ALA A 159 4.87 -0.78 -21.93
C ALA A 159 3.80 -1.47 -22.77
N ALA A 160 2.54 -1.52 -22.28
CA ALA A 160 1.43 -2.10 -23.02
C ALA A 160 1.17 -1.34 -24.34
N LEU A 161 1.12 -0.02 -24.29
CA LEU A 161 0.85 0.81 -25.48
C LEU A 161 2.01 0.79 -26.48
N GLU A 162 3.27 0.72 -26.04
CA GLU A 162 4.44 0.53 -26.90
C GLU A 162 4.34 -0.80 -27.66
N LYS A 163 4.04 -1.90 -26.94
CA LYS A 163 3.88 -3.23 -27.55
C LYS A 163 2.73 -3.28 -28.55
N LEU A 164 1.64 -2.55 -28.28
CA LEU A 164 0.46 -2.49 -29.16
C LEU A 164 0.61 -1.46 -30.29
N GLY A 165 1.73 -0.71 -30.36
CA GLY A 165 1.97 0.32 -31.37
C GLY A 165 1.15 1.60 -31.18
N ALA A 166 0.54 1.80 -30.01
CA ALA A 166 -0.37 2.90 -29.71
C ALA A 166 0.28 4.06 -28.93
N TRP A 167 1.50 3.88 -28.41
CA TRP A 167 2.14 4.85 -27.51
C TRP A 167 2.38 6.22 -28.15
N ASN A 168 3.07 6.27 -29.28
CA ASN A 168 3.53 7.53 -29.88
C ASN A 168 2.38 8.50 -30.21
N ALA A 169 1.24 7.97 -30.67
CA ALA A 169 0.06 8.78 -30.94
C ALA A 169 -0.65 9.25 -29.67
N ALA A 170 -0.64 8.42 -28.61
CA ALA A 170 -1.33 8.71 -27.36
C ALA A 170 -0.50 9.56 -26.37
N GLU A 171 0.84 9.49 -26.42
CA GLU A 171 1.74 10.16 -25.47
C GLU A 171 1.40 11.63 -25.20
N PRO A 172 1.14 12.49 -26.22
CA PRO A 172 0.83 13.90 -25.98
C PRO A 172 -0.48 14.14 -25.25
N LYS A 173 -1.34 13.13 -25.18
CA LYS A 173 -2.68 13.21 -24.55
C LYS A 173 -2.68 12.77 -23.08
N PHE A 174 -1.59 12.25 -22.56
CA PHE A 174 -1.59 11.80 -21.17
C PHE A 174 -1.66 12.95 -20.16
N ALA A 175 -2.56 12.78 -19.17
CA ALA A 175 -2.55 13.49 -17.90
C ALA A 175 -1.89 12.57 -16.87
N MET A 176 -0.59 12.79 -16.64
CA MET A 176 0.21 11.99 -15.72
C MET A 176 0.01 12.47 -14.29
N THR A 177 -0.26 11.53 -13.39
CA THR A 177 -0.57 11.81 -11.98
C THR A 177 0.43 11.13 -11.05
N GLU A 178 0.45 11.59 -9.79
CA GLU A 178 1.32 11.06 -8.75
C GLU A 178 0.97 9.64 -8.28
N SER A 179 -0.25 9.14 -8.58
CA SER A 179 -0.66 7.77 -8.23
C SER A 179 -1.81 7.27 -9.10
N VAL A 180 -2.06 5.95 -9.08
CA VAL A 180 -3.20 5.36 -9.79
C VAL A 180 -4.54 5.90 -9.27
N ARG A 181 -4.65 6.19 -7.96
CA ARG A 181 -5.89 6.72 -7.37
C ARG A 181 -6.14 8.18 -7.77
N ALA A 182 -5.10 8.97 -7.98
CA ALA A 182 -5.24 10.30 -8.55
C ALA A 182 -5.71 10.22 -10.01
N ALA A 183 -5.19 9.29 -10.82
CA ALA A 183 -5.67 9.05 -12.17
C ALA A 183 -7.15 8.60 -12.20
N LEU A 184 -7.52 7.65 -11.34
CA LEU A 184 -8.90 7.19 -11.18
C LEU A 184 -9.85 8.36 -10.87
N ALA A 185 -9.45 9.23 -9.94
CA ALA A 185 -10.25 10.38 -9.52
C ALA A 185 -10.49 11.38 -10.66
N LEU A 186 -9.51 11.62 -11.56
CA LEU A 186 -9.71 12.47 -12.73
C LEU A 186 -10.83 11.93 -13.64
N VAL A 187 -10.86 10.60 -13.84
CA VAL A 187 -11.90 9.99 -14.66
C VAL A 187 -13.24 9.97 -13.95
N SER A 188 -13.26 9.60 -12.67
CA SER A 188 -14.48 9.55 -11.86
C SER A 188 -15.21 10.90 -11.77
N ARG A 189 -14.44 12.02 -11.77
CA ARG A 189 -14.98 13.38 -11.77
C ARG A 189 -15.28 13.93 -13.16
N GLY A 190 -15.03 13.15 -14.23
CA GLY A 190 -15.23 13.59 -15.61
C GLY A 190 -14.19 14.59 -16.14
N GLU A 191 -13.07 14.79 -15.43
CA GLU A 191 -11.95 15.67 -15.84
C GLU A 191 -11.09 15.03 -16.93
N ALA A 192 -11.12 13.71 -17.05
CA ALA A 192 -10.53 12.95 -18.14
C ALA A 192 -11.56 11.96 -18.71
N PRO A 193 -11.79 11.93 -20.05
CA PRO A 193 -12.72 10.99 -20.67
C PRO A 193 -12.25 9.54 -20.61
N LEU A 194 -10.96 9.30 -20.44
CA LEU A 194 -10.36 7.98 -20.36
C LEU A 194 -9.27 7.93 -19.29
N GLY A 195 -9.05 6.74 -18.74
CA GLY A 195 -7.91 6.48 -17.86
C GLY A 195 -7.43 5.04 -17.97
N ILE A 196 -6.14 4.84 -17.66
CA ILE A 196 -5.55 3.51 -17.56
C ILE A 196 -5.20 3.31 -16.08
N VAL A 197 -5.86 2.33 -15.46
CA VAL A 197 -5.75 1.99 -14.03
C VAL A 197 -5.74 0.47 -13.87
N TYR A 198 -5.64 -0.02 -12.62
CA TYR A 198 -5.82 -1.44 -12.37
C TYR A 198 -7.30 -1.81 -12.25
N GLU A 199 -7.64 -3.07 -12.56
CA GLU A 199 -9.01 -3.60 -12.42
C GLU A 199 -9.55 -3.40 -11.00
N THR A 200 -8.71 -3.59 -9.98
CA THR A 200 -9.07 -3.40 -8.57
C THR A 200 -9.45 -1.97 -8.23
N ASP A 201 -8.80 -0.98 -8.86
CA ASP A 201 -9.15 0.44 -8.66
C ASP A 201 -10.49 0.78 -9.29
N ALA A 202 -10.75 0.27 -10.51
CA ALA A 202 -12.00 0.48 -11.20
C ALA A 202 -13.20 -0.15 -10.46
N LYS A 203 -13.01 -1.31 -9.81
CA LYS A 203 -14.06 -2.03 -9.07
C LYS A 203 -14.53 -1.30 -7.82
N VAL A 204 -13.71 -0.46 -7.21
CA VAL A 204 -14.05 0.22 -5.95
C VAL A 204 -14.59 1.64 -6.14
N ASP A 205 -14.59 2.16 -7.35
CA ASP A 205 -15.10 3.50 -7.66
C ASP A 205 -16.36 3.43 -8.55
N PRO A 206 -17.55 3.73 -8.01
CA PRO A 206 -18.79 3.70 -8.77
C PRO A 206 -18.91 4.80 -9.83
N GLY A 207 -18.03 5.80 -9.83
CA GLY A 207 -18.01 6.90 -10.81
C GLY A 207 -17.39 6.54 -12.15
N VAL A 208 -16.79 5.34 -12.27
CA VAL A 208 -16.18 4.87 -13.51
C VAL A 208 -16.76 3.54 -13.96
N LYS A 209 -16.52 3.20 -15.22
CA LYS A 209 -16.72 1.86 -15.76
C LYS A 209 -15.49 1.40 -16.54
N ILE A 210 -15.23 0.10 -16.53
CA ILE A 210 -14.25 -0.53 -17.39
C ILE A 210 -14.84 -0.60 -18.80
N VAL A 211 -14.11 -0.06 -19.77
CA VAL A 211 -14.47 -0.08 -21.18
C VAL A 211 -13.58 -1.02 -22.01
N GLY A 212 -12.44 -1.46 -21.46
CA GLY A 212 -11.57 -2.43 -22.11
C GLY A 212 -10.54 -2.98 -21.13
N ALA A 213 -10.03 -4.19 -21.40
CA ALA A 213 -8.92 -4.79 -20.67
C ALA A 213 -7.71 -4.91 -21.61
N PHE A 214 -6.53 -4.57 -21.11
CA PHE A 214 -5.29 -4.76 -21.85
C PHE A 214 -4.95 -6.26 -21.92
N PRO A 215 -4.46 -6.74 -23.07
CA PRO A 215 -3.98 -8.12 -23.19
C PRO A 215 -2.90 -8.41 -22.16
N ALA A 216 -2.96 -9.57 -21.52
CA ALA A 216 -2.02 -9.94 -20.45
C ALA A 216 -0.56 -10.00 -20.95
N ASP A 217 -0.38 -10.29 -22.22
CA ASP A 217 0.93 -10.34 -22.87
C ASP A 217 1.40 -8.95 -23.37
N SER A 218 0.61 -7.88 -23.21
CA SER A 218 1.01 -6.53 -23.65
C SER A 218 2.02 -5.87 -22.72
N HIS A 219 2.21 -6.38 -21.52
CA HIS A 219 3.14 -5.88 -20.51
C HIS A 219 3.63 -7.04 -19.63
N GLU A 220 4.67 -6.81 -18.83
CA GLU A 220 5.07 -7.76 -17.81
C GLU A 220 3.95 -8.04 -16.80
N PRO A 221 3.86 -9.25 -16.23
CA PRO A 221 2.84 -9.56 -15.23
C PRO A 221 2.84 -8.56 -14.06
N ILE A 222 1.68 -7.98 -13.78
CA ILE A 222 1.52 -7.06 -12.67
C ILE A 222 1.61 -7.85 -11.36
N THR A 223 2.69 -7.62 -10.61
CA THR A 223 2.98 -8.34 -9.38
C THR A 223 3.15 -7.36 -8.22
N TYR A 224 2.51 -7.69 -7.10
CA TYR A 224 2.63 -6.93 -5.85
C TYR A 224 3.52 -7.70 -4.87
N PRO A 225 4.79 -7.38 -4.80
CA PRO A 225 5.67 -7.90 -3.75
C PRO A 225 5.44 -7.15 -2.43
N VAL A 226 5.53 -7.89 -1.33
CA VAL A 226 5.46 -7.37 0.04
C VAL A 226 6.68 -7.84 0.81
N ALA A 227 7.27 -6.96 1.63
CA ALA A 227 8.43 -7.29 2.46
C ALA A 227 8.48 -6.42 3.73
N ALA A 228 9.21 -6.87 4.73
CA ALA A 228 9.62 -6.05 5.85
C ALA A 228 10.78 -5.13 5.43
N THR A 229 10.84 -3.93 6.01
CA THR A 229 12.01 -3.05 5.89
C THR A 229 13.10 -3.47 6.87
N VAL A 230 14.32 -3.00 6.69
CA VAL A 230 15.43 -3.30 7.62
C VAL A 230 15.21 -2.71 9.02
N SER A 231 14.42 -1.63 9.14
CA SER A 231 14.04 -1.00 10.39
C SER A 231 12.77 -1.59 11.02
N ALA A 232 12.19 -2.62 10.41
CA ALA A 232 10.93 -3.20 10.85
C ALA A 232 11.00 -3.77 12.26
N LYS A 233 9.96 -3.49 13.02
CA LYS A 233 9.70 -4.08 14.35
C LYS A 233 9.43 -5.59 14.25
N PRO A 234 9.61 -6.35 15.34
CA PRO A 234 9.37 -7.80 15.35
C PRO A 234 7.94 -8.20 14.90
N GLU A 235 6.94 -7.37 15.19
CA GLU A 235 5.55 -7.57 14.81
C GLU A 235 5.33 -7.63 13.28
N ALA A 236 6.26 -7.12 12.48
CA ALA A 236 6.22 -7.20 11.03
C ALA A 236 6.13 -8.64 10.51
N ALA A 237 6.81 -9.59 11.17
CA ALA A 237 6.75 -11.00 10.81
C ALA A 237 5.33 -11.58 10.98
N THR A 238 4.67 -11.23 12.08
CA THR A 238 3.28 -11.63 12.35
C THR A 238 2.32 -11.05 11.30
N TYR A 239 2.52 -9.80 10.91
CA TYR A 239 1.70 -9.16 9.88
C TYR A 239 1.92 -9.77 8.49
N LEU A 240 3.17 -10.04 8.10
CA LEU A 240 3.47 -10.72 6.84
C LEU A 240 2.88 -12.13 6.78
N ALA A 241 2.92 -12.88 7.90
CA ALA A 241 2.26 -14.18 8.00
C ALA A 241 0.73 -14.03 7.83
N PHE A 242 0.12 -13.03 8.47
CA PHE A 242 -1.30 -12.75 8.34
C PHE A 242 -1.71 -12.40 6.92
N LEU A 243 -0.93 -11.55 6.22
CA LEU A 243 -1.19 -11.22 4.81
C LEU A 243 -1.18 -12.46 3.90
N ARG A 244 -0.42 -13.48 4.26
CA ARG A 244 -0.30 -14.75 3.51
C ARG A 244 -1.36 -15.77 3.91
N GLY A 245 -2.16 -15.49 4.92
CA GLY A 245 -3.19 -16.38 5.45
C GLY A 245 -4.49 -16.39 4.62
N PRO A 246 -5.37 -17.40 4.85
CA PRO A 246 -6.59 -17.59 4.07
C PRO A 246 -7.56 -16.41 4.17
N GLN A 247 -7.66 -15.78 5.34
CA GLN A 247 -8.58 -14.65 5.53
C GLN A 247 -8.17 -13.42 4.72
N SER A 248 -6.86 -13.14 4.66
CA SER A 248 -6.34 -12.06 3.80
C SER A 248 -6.51 -12.38 2.32
N LYS A 249 -6.33 -13.65 1.93
CA LYS A 249 -6.62 -14.12 0.57
C LYS A 249 -8.05 -13.79 0.17
N ASP A 250 -9.04 -14.20 1.00
CA ASP A 250 -10.46 -14.00 0.70
C ASP A 250 -10.79 -12.50 0.54
N ILE A 251 -10.17 -11.63 1.39
CA ILE A 251 -10.35 -10.18 1.29
C ILE A 251 -9.70 -9.65 0.01
N PHE A 252 -8.47 -10.04 -0.32
CA PHE A 252 -7.82 -9.58 -1.55
C PHE A 252 -8.60 -10.00 -2.80
N GLU A 253 -9.08 -11.24 -2.86
CA GLU A 253 -9.89 -11.75 -3.99
C GLU A 253 -11.26 -11.04 -4.09
N LYS A 254 -11.90 -10.71 -2.97
CA LYS A 254 -13.11 -9.87 -2.91
C LYS A 254 -12.91 -8.53 -3.63
N TYR A 255 -11.73 -7.92 -3.49
CA TYR A 255 -11.37 -6.66 -4.14
C TYR A 255 -10.83 -6.83 -5.57
N GLY A 256 -10.73 -8.07 -6.06
CA GLY A 256 -10.35 -8.38 -7.45
C GLY A 256 -8.86 -8.62 -7.68
N PHE A 257 -8.04 -8.72 -6.64
CA PHE A 257 -6.66 -9.18 -6.78
C PHE A 257 -6.61 -10.68 -7.06
N THR A 258 -5.56 -11.10 -7.75
CA THR A 258 -5.20 -12.52 -7.85
C THR A 258 -4.21 -12.85 -6.74
N PHE A 259 -4.51 -13.87 -5.92
CA PHE A 259 -3.59 -14.32 -4.87
C PHE A 259 -2.59 -15.30 -5.46
N LEU A 260 -1.27 -15.00 -5.39
CA LEU A 260 -0.23 -15.72 -6.16
C LEU A 260 0.44 -16.86 -5.41
N ILE A 261 0.20 -16.98 -4.11
CA ILE A 261 0.85 -18.00 -3.25
C ILE A 261 -0.20 -18.95 -2.66
N LYS A 262 0.25 -20.12 -2.21
CA LYS A 262 -0.60 -20.97 -1.36
C LYS A 262 -0.73 -20.31 0.02
N PRO A 263 -1.95 -20.17 0.56
CA PRO A 263 -2.14 -19.63 1.89
C PRO A 263 -1.37 -20.44 2.93
N VAL A 264 -0.77 -19.75 3.90
CA VAL A 264 -0.17 -20.38 5.08
C VAL A 264 -1.22 -20.46 6.18
N SER A 265 -1.34 -21.64 6.79
CA SER A 265 -2.25 -21.92 7.90
C SER A 265 -1.72 -21.39 9.24
#